data_63248038a3eba2c548104d6ea18dad8d
#
_entry.id   63248038a3eba2c548104d6ea18dad8d
#
_cell.length_a   1.000
_cell.length_b   1.000
_cell.length_c   1.000
_cell.angle_alpha   90.00
_cell.angle_beta   90.00
_cell.angle_gamma   90.00
#
_symmetry.space_group_name_H-M   'P 1'
#
loop_
_entity.id
_entity.type
_entity.pdbx_description
1 polymer ?
#
loop_
_entity_poly.entity_id
_entity_poly.type
_entity_poly.pdbx_seq_one_letter_code
_entity_poly.pdbx_strand_id
1 'polypeptide(L)'
;MNKYIRSAVASLLVLVIVLTTYLPTFAVGERANTQPTKYSGDYNSGDRDVVATTLNGTSALSYYGDNYSYEKLSEMSANDIKTQLANLMQSTHSYQSSYNDCHYKADRTDCENEDKSVSLIYTSYSATMSQWNGWNREHVWPQSLGGGNTSGGGADLHHIRPSDAVVNSTRGNKKYGNTNGGTAKYGSNPATGYLGGYYNSTYFEPLDNVKGDVARICLYVYVRWGSAWGATDITKVFQSVDVLLEWMLLDPVDTWELGRNEVVQDIQGNRNVFIDYPEYAWLIFGREVPANLTSPSGEASNGNQGSGDGTHTHSYTSSVTTQPSCTSTGVKTYVCSCGASYIETVEKKNHTYVDGICTACGASDGSTPACKHETTVIKDKVTADCHNNGYTGDVYCASCGDKITTGSVIPSTNAHTYGDWELIDGNYEKHCTTCGASVTLNFDSLLAGIESDAEKILILLTLGVNESIILDTLGK
;
A
#
# COMPACT_ATOMS: atom_id res chain seq x y z
N MET A 1 -41.89 -42.27 -21.84
CA MET A 1 -40.98 -41.17 -21.52
C MET A 1 -40.11 -40.91 -22.75
N ASN A 2 -40.29 -39.76 -23.39
CA ASN A 2 -39.88 -39.46 -24.74
C ASN A 2 -38.34 -39.39 -24.86
N LYS A 3 -37.76 -39.95 -25.93
CA LYS A 3 -36.31 -40.03 -26.18
C LYS A 3 -35.59 -38.68 -26.04
N TYR A 4 -36.30 -37.59 -26.31
CA TYR A 4 -35.81 -36.19 -26.16
C TYR A 4 -35.68 -35.74 -24.70
N ILE A 5 -36.51 -36.25 -23.79
CA ILE A 5 -36.43 -35.92 -22.36
C ILE A 5 -35.22 -36.61 -21.72
N ARG A 6 -34.87 -37.82 -22.14
CA ARG A 6 -33.67 -38.52 -21.66
C ARG A 6 -32.37 -37.85 -22.13
N SER A 7 -32.36 -37.32 -23.37
CA SER A 7 -31.20 -36.56 -23.88
C SER A 7 -31.01 -35.24 -23.18
N ALA A 8 -32.11 -34.50 -22.87
CA ALA A 8 -32.05 -33.23 -22.15
C ALA A 8 -31.59 -33.40 -20.72
N VAL A 9 -32.05 -34.46 -20.03
CA VAL A 9 -31.63 -34.76 -18.64
C VAL A 9 -30.16 -35.19 -18.60
N ALA A 10 -29.68 -35.97 -19.56
CA ALA A 10 -28.28 -36.37 -19.66
C ALA A 10 -27.37 -35.14 -19.91
N SER A 11 -27.78 -34.22 -20.80
CA SER A 11 -27.03 -32.99 -21.07
C SER A 11 -27.03 -32.03 -19.88
N LEU A 12 -28.11 -31.96 -19.10
CA LEU A 12 -28.19 -31.15 -17.89
C LEU A 12 -27.31 -31.71 -16.76
N LEU A 13 -27.26 -33.05 -16.61
CA LEU A 13 -26.38 -33.69 -15.63
C LEU A 13 -24.89 -33.52 -15.97
N VAL A 14 -24.53 -33.58 -17.24
CA VAL A 14 -23.14 -33.33 -17.69
C VAL A 14 -22.76 -31.85 -17.45
N LEU A 15 -23.69 -30.92 -17.69
CA LEU A 15 -23.46 -29.50 -17.44
C LEU A 15 -23.30 -29.18 -15.93
N VAL A 16 -24.09 -29.86 -15.08
CA VAL A 16 -23.98 -29.70 -13.62
C VAL A 16 -22.68 -30.31 -13.08
N ILE A 17 -22.23 -31.46 -13.63
CA ILE A 17 -20.95 -32.06 -13.22
C ILE A 17 -19.76 -31.20 -13.70
N VAL A 18 -19.84 -30.59 -14.90
CA VAL A 18 -18.77 -29.68 -15.35
C VAL A 18 -18.75 -28.36 -14.56
N LEU A 19 -19.91 -27.85 -14.13
CA LEU A 19 -19.96 -26.65 -13.29
C LEU A 19 -19.52 -26.90 -11.86
N THR A 20 -19.64 -28.12 -11.34
CA THR A 20 -19.18 -28.47 -9.98
C THR A 20 -17.68 -28.78 -9.91
N THR A 21 -17.04 -29.06 -11.05
CA THR A 21 -15.57 -29.28 -11.11
C THR A 21 -14.75 -28.02 -11.39
N TYR A 22 -15.41 -26.89 -11.65
CA TYR A 22 -14.78 -25.57 -11.83
C TYR A 22 -15.15 -24.54 -10.75
N LEU A 23 -15.49 -25.00 -9.54
CA LEU A 23 -15.38 -24.10 -8.39
C LEU A 23 -13.91 -24.10 -7.99
N PRO A 24 -13.21 -22.95 -8.02
CA PRO A 24 -11.91 -22.87 -7.41
C PRO A 24 -12.12 -23.19 -5.92
N THR A 25 -11.66 -24.36 -5.49
CA THR A 25 -11.43 -24.60 -4.08
C THR A 25 -10.39 -23.58 -3.67
N PHE A 26 -10.81 -22.52 -3.01
CA PHE A 26 -9.89 -21.71 -2.22
C PHE A 26 -9.39 -22.63 -1.11
N ALA A 27 -8.31 -23.34 -1.40
CA ALA A 27 -7.54 -24.02 -0.36
C ALA A 27 -6.92 -22.89 0.48
N VAL A 28 -7.52 -22.66 1.63
CA VAL A 28 -6.87 -21.91 2.70
C VAL A 28 -5.61 -22.69 3.05
N GLY A 29 -4.42 -22.17 2.70
CA GLY A 29 -3.22 -22.51 3.44
C GLY A 29 -2.11 -23.32 2.80
N GLU A 30 -1.93 -23.36 1.49
CA GLU A 30 -0.59 -23.60 0.94
C GLU A 30 -0.19 -22.38 0.10
N ARG A 31 0.68 -21.56 0.65
CA ARG A 31 1.42 -20.58 -0.15
C ARG A 31 2.12 -21.39 -1.24
N ALA A 32 1.75 -21.15 -2.47
CA ALA A 32 2.46 -21.77 -3.58
C ALA A 32 3.92 -21.40 -3.45
N ASN A 33 4.79 -22.40 -3.32
CA ASN A 33 6.24 -22.22 -3.30
C ASN A 33 6.69 -21.89 -4.73
N THR A 34 6.29 -20.72 -5.22
CA THR A 34 6.68 -20.23 -6.53
C THR A 34 8.10 -19.71 -6.40
N GLN A 35 9.02 -20.36 -7.08
CA GLN A 35 10.39 -19.87 -7.23
C GLN A 35 10.34 -18.48 -7.84
N PRO A 36 11.08 -17.49 -7.30
CA PRO A 36 11.18 -16.19 -7.94
C PRO A 36 11.72 -16.40 -9.36
N THR A 37 11.02 -15.86 -10.33
CA THR A 37 11.49 -15.86 -11.72
C THR A 37 12.52 -14.74 -11.90
N LYS A 38 13.46 -14.92 -12.81
CA LYS A 38 14.40 -13.86 -13.15
C LYS A 38 13.61 -12.71 -13.82
N TYR A 39 13.67 -11.56 -13.22
CA TYR A 39 13.05 -10.36 -13.76
C TYR A 39 13.95 -9.77 -14.84
N SER A 40 13.64 -10.05 -16.08
CA SER A 40 14.36 -9.52 -17.25
C SER A 40 13.46 -8.65 -18.13
N GLY A 41 12.25 -8.38 -17.66
CA GLY A 41 11.24 -7.60 -18.37
C GLY A 41 11.36 -6.10 -18.17
N ASP A 42 10.49 -5.37 -18.84
CA ASP A 42 10.41 -3.91 -18.71
C ASP A 42 9.76 -3.46 -17.39
N TYR A 43 9.23 -4.37 -16.58
CA TYR A 43 8.51 -4.07 -15.34
C TYR A 43 8.68 -5.19 -14.29
N ASN A 44 8.38 -4.87 -13.04
CA ASN A 44 8.36 -5.83 -11.94
C ASN A 44 7.05 -6.64 -11.96
N SER A 45 7.17 -7.95 -12.15
CA SER A 45 6.02 -8.89 -12.21
C SER A 45 5.88 -9.74 -10.95
N GLY A 46 6.53 -9.37 -9.85
CA GLY A 46 6.45 -10.09 -8.58
C GLY A 46 5.06 -10.03 -7.94
N ASP A 47 4.78 -10.98 -7.07
CA ASP A 47 3.55 -11.06 -6.28
C ASP A 47 3.81 -10.60 -4.84
N ARG A 48 3.00 -9.67 -4.34
CA ARG A 48 3.11 -9.15 -2.96
C ARG A 48 2.62 -10.14 -1.91
N ASP A 49 1.74 -11.05 -2.29
CA ASP A 49 1.16 -12.04 -1.35
C ASP A 49 2.02 -13.29 -1.21
N VAL A 50 3.08 -13.42 -2.02
CA VAL A 50 3.95 -14.59 -2.04
C VAL A 50 5.27 -14.28 -1.34
N VAL A 51 5.51 -14.92 -0.19
CA VAL A 51 6.78 -14.81 0.53
C VAL A 51 7.89 -15.43 -0.26
N ALA A 52 8.97 -14.67 -0.50
CA ALA A 52 10.15 -15.16 -1.19
C ALA A 52 10.96 -16.10 -0.28
N THR A 53 11.11 -17.35 -0.69
CA THR A 53 11.84 -18.39 0.07
C THR A 53 13.13 -18.83 -0.57
N THR A 54 13.51 -18.23 -1.69
CA THR A 54 14.73 -18.58 -2.42
C THR A 54 15.21 -17.43 -3.31
N LEU A 55 16.53 -17.31 -3.44
CA LEU A 55 17.20 -16.42 -4.40
C LEU A 55 17.33 -17.04 -5.81
N ASN A 56 16.82 -18.24 -6.05
CA ASN A 56 16.88 -18.88 -7.35
C ASN A 56 16.20 -18.01 -8.42
N GLY A 57 16.85 -17.90 -9.58
CA GLY A 57 16.35 -17.05 -10.69
C GLY A 57 16.70 -15.58 -10.56
N THR A 58 17.33 -15.14 -9.47
CA THR A 58 17.80 -13.77 -9.30
C THR A 58 19.29 -13.65 -9.67
N SER A 59 19.76 -12.40 -9.84
CA SER A 59 21.20 -12.11 -10.04
C SER A 59 21.97 -11.94 -8.71
N ALA A 60 21.33 -12.16 -7.57
CA ALA A 60 21.91 -11.96 -6.24
C ALA A 60 23.22 -12.70 -6.03
N LEU A 61 23.28 -14.00 -6.34
CA LEU A 61 24.49 -14.79 -6.11
C LEU A 61 25.70 -14.26 -6.89
N SER A 62 25.49 -13.79 -8.14
CA SER A 62 26.56 -13.19 -8.94
C SER A 62 26.95 -11.80 -8.43
N TYR A 63 26.01 -11.07 -7.83
CA TYR A 63 26.25 -9.76 -7.26
C TYR A 63 27.15 -9.81 -6.04
N TYR A 64 26.88 -10.74 -5.12
CA TYR A 64 27.69 -10.90 -3.91
C TYR A 64 29.04 -11.56 -4.20
N GLY A 65 29.08 -12.59 -5.00
CA GLY A 65 30.29 -13.37 -5.29
C GLY A 65 30.96 -13.90 -4.03
N ASP A 66 32.18 -14.42 -4.19
CA ASP A 66 32.89 -15.05 -3.07
C ASP A 66 33.33 -14.09 -1.95
N ASN A 67 33.46 -12.80 -2.27
CA ASN A 67 33.96 -11.80 -1.31
C ASN A 67 32.90 -11.29 -0.33
N TYR A 68 31.65 -11.39 -0.69
CA TYR A 68 30.51 -10.89 0.09
C TYR A 68 29.49 -11.99 0.35
N SER A 69 29.90 -13.27 0.34
CA SER A 69 29.01 -14.37 0.70
C SER A 69 28.56 -14.25 2.15
N TYR A 70 27.38 -14.75 2.46
CA TYR A 70 26.87 -14.76 3.82
C TYR A 70 27.81 -15.45 4.79
N GLU A 71 28.34 -16.64 4.42
CA GLU A 71 29.31 -17.40 5.20
C GLU A 71 30.49 -16.52 5.64
N LYS A 72 31.03 -15.72 4.70
CA LYS A 72 32.22 -14.90 4.98
C LYS A 72 31.89 -13.67 5.83
N LEU A 73 30.75 -13.01 5.54
CA LEU A 73 30.40 -11.79 6.25
C LEU A 73 29.85 -12.06 7.66
N SER A 74 29.11 -13.14 7.85
CA SER A 74 28.53 -13.48 9.16
C SER A 74 29.53 -13.75 10.27
N GLU A 75 30.78 -14.07 9.92
CA GLU A 75 31.87 -14.25 10.87
C GLU A 75 32.54 -12.94 11.34
N MET A 76 32.18 -11.82 10.72
CA MET A 76 32.76 -10.51 11.01
C MET A 76 32.07 -9.80 12.17
N SER A 77 32.72 -8.77 12.73
CA SER A 77 32.07 -7.90 13.70
C SER A 77 30.91 -7.12 13.03
N ALA A 78 29.89 -6.72 13.82
CA ALA A 78 28.74 -5.96 13.35
C ALA A 78 29.14 -4.69 12.54
N ASN A 79 30.16 -3.97 13.00
CA ASN A 79 30.68 -2.81 12.30
C ASN A 79 31.39 -3.14 10.99
N ASP A 80 32.13 -4.26 10.95
CA ASP A 80 32.80 -4.70 9.74
C ASP A 80 31.78 -5.17 8.70
N ILE A 81 30.76 -5.96 9.09
CA ILE A 81 29.65 -6.34 8.24
C ILE A 81 29.00 -5.08 7.63
N LYS A 82 28.61 -4.12 8.46
CA LYS A 82 28.02 -2.86 8.02
C LYS A 82 28.91 -2.14 7.02
N THR A 83 30.20 -2.09 7.27
CA THR A 83 31.17 -1.42 6.40
C THR A 83 31.33 -2.15 5.07
N GLN A 84 31.40 -3.49 5.07
CA GLN A 84 31.49 -4.29 3.85
C GLN A 84 30.25 -4.17 2.99
N LEU A 85 29.06 -4.22 3.59
CA LEU A 85 27.80 -4.04 2.87
C LEU A 85 27.69 -2.63 2.29
N ALA A 86 28.11 -1.60 3.03
CA ALA A 86 28.16 -0.22 2.52
C ALA A 86 29.09 -0.09 1.30
N ASN A 87 30.28 -0.69 1.39
CA ASN A 87 31.27 -0.70 0.30
C ASN A 87 30.72 -1.44 -0.94
N LEU A 88 30.10 -2.59 -0.78
CA LEU A 88 29.46 -3.34 -1.85
C LEU A 88 28.42 -2.50 -2.56
N MET A 89 27.42 -2.00 -1.81
CA MET A 89 26.34 -1.19 -2.35
C MET A 89 26.84 0.11 -2.99
N GLN A 90 27.94 0.67 -2.51
CA GLN A 90 28.57 1.87 -3.08
C GLN A 90 29.32 1.58 -4.37
N SER A 91 30.18 0.55 -4.38
CA SER A 91 31.04 0.23 -5.51
C SER A 91 30.30 -0.29 -6.73
N THR A 92 29.15 -0.93 -6.51
CA THR A 92 28.29 -1.49 -7.56
C THR A 92 27.25 -0.50 -8.06
N HIS A 93 27.06 0.64 -7.39
CA HIS A 93 26.11 1.69 -7.81
C HIS A 93 26.69 2.47 -9.00
N SER A 94 26.51 1.91 -10.19
CA SER A 94 27.12 2.40 -11.44
C SER A 94 26.36 3.54 -12.09
N TYR A 95 25.07 3.69 -11.82
CA TYR A 95 24.22 4.76 -12.38
C TYR A 95 23.40 5.45 -11.30
N GLN A 96 23.72 6.70 -11.02
CA GLN A 96 22.94 7.52 -10.10
C GLN A 96 21.73 8.10 -10.82
N SER A 97 20.54 7.64 -10.43
CA SER A 97 19.28 8.19 -10.92
C SER A 97 19.11 9.65 -10.55
N SER A 98 18.48 10.43 -11.42
CA SER A 98 17.99 11.76 -11.06
C SER A 98 16.66 11.65 -10.29
N TYR A 99 16.29 12.73 -9.61
CA TYR A 99 15.00 12.75 -8.92
C TYR A 99 13.81 12.59 -9.88
N ASN A 100 13.95 13.05 -11.12
CA ASN A 100 12.93 12.83 -12.15
C ASN A 100 12.91 11.38 -12.64
N ASP A 101 14.08 10.73 -12.72
CA ASP A 101 14.13 9.30 -13.04
C ASP A 101 13.32 8.44 -12.06
N CYS A 102 13.32 8.78 -10.77
CA CYS A 102 12.52 8.07 -9.77
C CYS A 102 11.01 8.11 -10.08
N HIS A 103 10.56 9.11 -10.86
CA HIS A 103 9.19 9.10 -11.37
C HIS A 103 9.06 8.26 -12.65
N TYR A 104 9.88 8.54 -13.65
CA TYR A 104 9.74 7.90 -14.96
C TYR A 104 10.03 6.39 -14.92
N LYS A 105 10.89 5.95 -13.99
CA LYS A 105 11.26 4.53 -13.85
C LYS A 105 10.34 3.75 -12.94
N ALA A 106 9.38 4.42 -12.27
CA ALA A 106 8.38 3.74 -11.47
C ALA A 106 7.51 2.77 -12.29
N ASP A 107 7.37 3.00 -13.60
CA ASP A 107 6.71 2.09 -14.53
C ASP A 107 7.46 0.76 -14.74
N ARG A 108 8.69 0.67 -14.25
CA ARG A 108 9.50 -0.55 -14.24
C ARG A 108 9.67 -1.12 -12.84
N THR A 109 10.02 -0.26 -11.88
CA THR A 109 10.37 -0.68 -10.52
C THR A 109 9.16 -1.00 -9.66
N ASP A 110 8.06 -0.28 -9.85
CA ASP A 110 6.86 -0.35 -9.00
C ASP A 110 5.58 -0.65 -9.80
N CYS A 111 5.71 -1.22 -10.99
CA CYS A 111 4.60 -1.60 -11.85
C CYS A 111 4.15 -3.03 -11.57
N GLU A 112 2.83 -3.27 -11.50
CA GLU A 112 2.26 -4.60 -11.26
C GLU A 112 1.88 -5.31 -12.55
N ASN A 113 1.63 -4.56 -13.62
CA ASN A 113 1.08 -5.10 -14.86
C ASN A 113 1.72 -4.45 -16.09
N GLU A 114 1.53 -5.08 -17.24
CA GLU A 114 1.94 -4.53 -18.54
C GLU A 114 1.29 -3.18 -18.88
N ASP A 115 0.19 -2.81 -18.19
CA ASP A 115 -0.49 -1.53 -18.36
C ASP A 115 0.27 -0.33 -17.76
N LYS A 116 1.41 -0.62 -17.10
CA LYS A 116 2.26 0.37 -16.44
C LYS A 116 1.56 1.14 -15.32
N SER A 117 0.61 0.53 -14.65
CA SER A 117 0.09 1.05 -13.39
C SER A 117 1.14 0.91 -12.29
N VAL A 118 1.22 1.91 -11.43
CA VAL A 118 2.24 2.04 -10.40
C VAL A 118 1.67 1.73 -9.04
N SER A 119 2.22 0.75 -8.35
CA SER A 119 1.84 0.38 -7.00
C SER A 119 2.37 1.38 -5.98
N LEU A 120 1.47 1.93 -5.16
CA LEU A 120 1.78 2.95 -4.15
C LEU A 120 2.11 2.28 -2.82
N ILE A 121 3.30 2.56 -2.27
CA ILE A 121 3.87 1.82 -1.13
C ILE A 121 2.93 1.64 0.06
N TYR A 122 2.24 2.68 0.52
CA TYR A 122 1.45 2.59 1.76
C TYR A 122 0.04 2.05 1.57
N THR A 123 -0.56 2.31 0.43
CA THR A 123 -1.95 1.95 0.15
C THR A 123 -2.08 0.67 -0.64
N SER A 124 -0.99 0.18 -1.20
CA SER A 124 -0.95 -0.94 -2.16
C SER A 124 -1.95 -0.75 -3.32
N TYR A 125 -2.30 0.49 -3.62
CA TYR A 125 -3.19 0.85 -4.71
C TYR A 125 -2.38 1.13 -5.97
N SER A 126 -2.82 0.59 -7.10
CA SER A 126 -2.20 0.82 -8.40
C SER A 126 -2.75 2.08 -9.05
N ALA A 127 -1.91 3.07 -9.26
CA ALA A 127 -2.24 4.32 -9.93
C ALA A 127 -1.67 4.35 -11.35
N THR A 128 -2.38 4.99 -12.29
CA THR A 128 -1.85 5.14 -13.65
C THR A 128 -0.68 6.13 -13.69
N MET A 129 0.38 5.80 -14.42
CA MET A 129 1.58 6.66 -14.58
C MET A 129 1.27 8.05 -15.14
N SER A 130 0.32 8.14 -16.06
CA SER A 130 -0.06 9.39 -16.71
C SER A 130 -0.73 10.40 -15.78
N GLN A 131 -1.14 9.97 -14.59
CA GLN A 131 -1.87 10.80 -13.65
C GLN A 131 -0.99 11.10 -12.44
N TRP A 132 -0.18 12.16 -12.47
CA TRP A 132 0.40 12.74 -11.26
C TRP A 132 -0.66 13.15 -10.21
N ASN A 133 -1.93 13.08 -10.57
CA ASN A 133 -3.02 13.39 -9.68
C ASN A 133 -3.15 12.31 -8.62
N GLY A 134 -2.75 12.63 -7.42
CA GLY A 134 -2.96 11.82 -6.25
C GLY A 134 -1.75 11.02 -5.75
N TRP A 135 -0.65 10.93 -6.51
CA TRP A 135 0.57 10.29 -6.02
C TRP A 135 1.82 11.14 -6.24
N ASN A 136 2.83 10.90 -5.43
CA ASN A 136 4.14 11.56 -5.52
C ASN A 136 5.27 10.61 -5.10
N ARG A 137 6.50 11.13 -5.09
CA ARG A 137 7.70 10.40 -4.67
C ARG A 137 7.84 10.50 -3.16
N GLU A 138 7.78 9.37 -2.49
CA GLU A 138 8.04 9.25 -1.07
C GLU A 138 9.52 9.05 -0.80
N HIS A 139 10.07 9.86 0.10
CA HIS A 139 11.36 9.61 0.75
C HIS A 139 11.09 8.77 2.00
N VAL A 140 11.21 7.45 1.89
CA VAL A 140 10.91 6.53 3.00
C VAL A 140 11.74 6.89 4.24
N TRP A 141 12.99 7.25 4.07
CA TRP A 141 13.74 8.01 5.07
C TRP A 141 13.58 9.51 4.80
N PRO A 142 12.95 10.29 5.69
CA PRO A 142 12.65 11.69 5.40
C PRO A 142 13.85 12.53 5.02
N GLN A 143 13.68 13.42 4.05
CA GLN A 143 14.70 14.38 3.64
C GLN A 143 15.30 15.14 4.82
N SER A 144 14.44 15.66 5.69
CA SER A 144 14.85 16.46 6.86
C SER A 144 15.63 15.69 7.92
N LEU A 145 15.63 14.36 7.85
CA LEU A 145 16.30 13.46 8.78
C LEU A 145 17.54 12.75 8.19
N GLY A 146 18.01 13.21 7.03
CA GLY A 146 19.21 12.70 6.38
C GLY A 146 18.96 11.74 5.20
N GLY A 147 17.74 11.65 4.68
CA GLY A 147 17.40 10.81 3.50
C GLY A 147 17.89 11.36 2.16
N GLY A 148 18.55 12.51 2.15
CA GLY A 148 18.91 13.22 0.93
C GLY A 148 17.74 14.02 0.37
N ASN A 149 18.00 14.88 -0.64
CA ASN A 149 16.95 15.75 -1.22
C ASN A 149 16.59 15.28 -2.63
N THR A 150 17.31 15.74 -3.65
CA THR A 150 17.02 15.45 -5.07
C THR A 150 18.21 14.78 -5.77
N SER A 151 19.20 14.36 -5.01
CA SER A 151 20.39 13.66 -5.48
C SER A 151 20.87 12.65 -4.44
N GLY A 152 21.81 11.80 -4.79
CA GLY A 152 22.33 10.75 -3.91
C GLY A 152 21.20 9.89 -3.35
N GLY A 153 21.13 9.74 -2.03
CA GLY A 153 20.06 8.99 -1.37
C GLY A 153 18.65 9.48 -1.71
N GLY A 154 18.47 10.78 -1.93
CA GLY A 154 17.20 11.39 -2.30
C GLY A 154 16.76 11.17 -3.75
N ALA A 155 17.56 10.44 -4.54
CA ALA A 155 17.25 10.05 -5.91
C ALA A 155 17.63 8.59 -6.18
N ASP A 156 17.74 7.80 -5.13
CA ASP A 156 18.05 6.36 -5.19
C ASP A 156 16.77 5.55 -5.30
N LEU A 157 16.69 4.67 -6.31
CA LEU A 157 15.50 3.86 -6.57
C LEU A 157 15.21 2.81 -5.48
N HIS A 158 16.21 2.40 -4.69
CA HIS A 158 15.97 1.56 -3.51
C HIS A 158 15.29 2.34 -2.37
N HIS A 159 15.44 3.66 -2.34
CA HIS A 159 14.92 4.52 -1.30
C HIS A 159 13.59 5.18 -1.70
N ILE A 160 13.53 5.72 -2.92
CA ILE A 160 12.37 6.49 -3.38
C ILE A 160 11.27 5.57 -3.88
N ARG A 161 10.07 5.74 -3.35
CA ARG A 161 8.90 4.93 -3.70
C ARG A 161 7.73 5.82 -4.15
N PRO A 162 6.92 5.37 -5.10
CA PRO A 162 5.64 6.02 -5.36
C PRO A 162 4.72 5.88 -4.14
N SER A 163 4.03 6.95 -3.79
CA SER A 163 3.11 6.99 -2.66
C SER A 163 1.90 7.86 -2.94
N ASP A 164 0.75 7.51 -2.37
CA ASP A 164 -0.39 8.42 -2.31
C ASP A 164 0.02 9.74 -1.65
N ALA A 165 -0.28 10.86 -2.31
CA ALA A 165 0.20 12.17 -1.88
C ALA A 165 -0.36 12.61 -0.51
N VAL A 166 -1.59 12.18 -0.19
CA VAL A 166 -2.26 12.52 1.07
C VAL A 166 -1.71 11.68 2.23
N VAL A 167 -1.42 10.39 1.97
CA VAL A 167 -0.76 9.52 2.95
C VAL A 167 0.66 9.98 3.19
N ASN A 168 1.43 10.26 2.13
CA ASN A 168 2.79 10.78 2.21
C ASN A 168 2.85 12.10 3.01
N SER A 169 1.95 13.04 2.73
CA SER A 169 1.85 14.30 3.48
C SER A 169 1.55 14.09 4.97
N THR A 170 0.70 13.12 5.30
CA THR A 170 0.37 12.77 6.69
C THR A 170 1.55 12.11 7.40
N ARG A 171 2.24 11.18 6.71
CA ARG A 171 3.47 10.60 7.22
C ARG A 171 4.51 11.68 7.49
N GLY A 172 4.75 12.59 6.56
CA GLY A 172 5.65 13.73 6.74
C GLY A 172 7.05 13.28 7.18
N ASN A 173 7.47 13.69 8.38
CA ASN A 173 8.73 13.25 8.99
C ASN A 173 8.53 12.48 10.30
N LYS A 174 7.34 11.92 10.52
CA LYS A 174 7.08 11.07 11.68
C LYS A 174 7.97 9.84 11.62
N LYS A 175 8.38 9.37 12.81
CA LYS A 175 9.08 8.09 12.91
C LYS A 175 8.14 6.95 12.59
N TYR A 176 8.66 5.91 12.01
CA TYR A 176 7.97 4.63 11.96
C TYR A 176 7.93 3.99 13.33
N GLY A 177 6.79 3.46 13.71
CA GLY A 177 6.60 2.85 15.03
C GLY A 177 5.15 2.49 15.29
N ASN A 178 4.93 1.75 16.36
CA ASN A 178 3.62 1.31 16.80
C ASN A 178 2.83 2.49 17.35
N THR A 179 1.67 2.77 16.79
CA THR A 179 0.83 3.92 17.18
C THR A 179 -0.09 3.61 18.36
N ASN A 180 -0.28 2.32 18.69
CA ASN A 180 -1.13 1.85 19.80
C ASN A 180 -2.55 2.43 19.75
N GLY A 181 -3.21 2.31 18.61
CA GLY A 181 -4.55 2.83 18.38
C GLY A 181 -4.56 4.23 17.74
N GLY A 182 -3.59 4.52 16.91
CA GLY A 182 -3.51 5.75 16.15
C GLY A 182 -4.68 5.98 15.20
N THR A 183 -4.77 7.18 14.66
CA THR A 183 -5.79 7.57 13.69
C THR A 183 -5.53 6.91 12.34
N ALA A 184 -6.54 6.25 11.77
CA ALA A 184 -6.46 5.69 10.43
C ALA A 184 -6.27 6.78 9.38
N LYS A 185 -5.39 6.53 8.41
CA LYS A 185 -5.16 7.42 7.27
C LYS A 185 -5.47 6.72 5.97
N TYR A 186 -6.37 7.32 5.22
CA TYR A 186 -6.78 6.84 3.90
C TYR A 186 -6.15 7.69 2.80
N GLY A 187 -5.90 7.07 1.67
CA GLY A 187 -5.39 7.72 0.47
C GLY A 187 -6.44 8.59 -0.23
N SER A 188 -6.00 9.26 -1.27
CA SER A 188 -6.79 10.22 -2.05
C SER A 188 -7.68 9.59 -3.13
N ASN A 189 -7.73 8.28 -3.24
CA ASN A 189 -8.61 7.65 -4.23
C ASN A 189 -10.08 8.01 -3.93
N PRO A 190 -10.78 8.68 -4.86
CA PRO A 190 -12.08 9.28 -4.58
C PRO A 190 -13.21 8.29 -4.35
N ALA A 191 -13.07 7.03 -4.80
CA ALA A 191 -14.19 6.10 -4.74
C ALA A 191 -14.30 5.33 -3.40
N THR A 192 -13.19 4.97 -2.75
CA THR A 192 -13.20 4.10 -1.56
C THR A 192 -12.17 4.45 -0.49
N GLY A 193 -11.16 5.27 -0.82
CA GLY A 193 -10.06 5.62 0.09
C GLY A 193 -9.34 4.37 0.62
N TYR A 194 -8.28 3.95 -0.03
CA TYR A 194 -7.48 2.83 0.49
C TYR A 194 -6.77 3.21 1.77
N LEU A 195 -6.84 2.35 2.78
CA LEU A 195 -6.13 2.55 4.04
C LEU A 195 -4.61 2.50 3.76
N GLY A 196 -3.90 3.55 4.18
CA GLY A 196 -2.44 3.67 4.03
C GLY A 196 -1.68 3.50 5.33
N GLY A 197 -2.38 3.28 6.44
CA GLY A 197 -1.78 3.07 7.75
C GLY A 197 -2.44 3.89 8.86
N TYR A 198 -1.75 3.99 9.98
CA TYR A 198 -2.20 4.70 11.19
C TYR A 198 -1.15 5.74 11.60
N TYR A 199 -1.58 6.78 12.28
CA TYR A 199 -0.66 7.80 12.77
C TYR A 199 -1.12 8.42 14.10
N ASN A 200 -0.14 8.92 14.84
CA ASN A 200 -0.35 9.83 15.96
C ASN A 200 0.60 11.04 15.83
N SER A 201 0.80 11.80 16.89
CA SER A 201 1.70 12.96 16.87
C SER A 201 3.16 12.63 16.59
N THR A 202 3.61 11.40 16.89
CA THR A 202 5.01 10.97 16.87
C THR A 202 5.29 9.94 15.79
N TYR A 203 4.39 8.97 15.62
CA TYR A 203 4.61 7.80 14.79
C TYR A 203 3.66 7.73 13.60
N PHE A 204 4.16 7.11 12.54
CA PHE A 204 3.39 6.57 11.44
C PHE A 204 3.60 5.06 11.41
N GLU A 205 2.51 4.33 11.37
CA GLU A 205 2.46 2.87 11.34
C GLU A 205 1.80 2.43 10.03
N PRO A 206 2.58 1.95 9.04
CA PRO A 206 2.01 1.39 7.82
C PRO A 206 1.25 0.09 8.11
N LEU A 207 0.53 -0.42 7.12
CA LEU A 207 -0.12 -1.72 7.20
C LEU A 207 0.91 -2.84 7.38
N ASP A 208 0.47 -3.96 7.95
CA ASP A 208 1.37 -5.06 8.31
C ASP A 208 2.17 -5.60 7.11
N ASN A 209 1.57 -5.64 5.93
CA ASN A 209 2.21 -6.07 4.68
C ASN A 209 3.14 -5.02 4.03
N VAL A 210 3.48 -3.95 4.73
CA VAL A 210 4.39 -2.88 4.27
C VAL A 210 5.45 -2.57 5.34
N LYS A 211 5.29 -3.12 6.53
CA LYS A 211 6.19 -2.87 7.66
C LYS A 211 7.62 -3.32 7.39
N GLY A 212 7.77 -4.51 6.83
CA GLY A 212 9.05 -5.06 6.44
C GLY A 212 9.71 -4.30 5.30
N ASP A 213 8.93 -3.94 4.26
CA ASP A 213 9.39 -3.10 3.15
C ASP A 213 10.06 -1.83 3.65
N VAL A 214 9.35 -1.10 4.51
CA VAL A 214 9.83 0.16 5.08
C VAL A 214 11.09 -0.06 5.94
N ALA A 215 11.13 -1.13 6.72
CA ALA A 215 12.30 -1.47 7.55
C ALA A 215 13.53 -1.74 6.67
N ARG A 216 13.39 -2.58 5.63
CA ARG A 216 14.48 -2.93 4.69
C ARG A 216 14.95 -1.73 3.87
N ILE A 217 14.05 -0.83 3.48
CA ILE A 217 14.41 0.43 2.80
C ILE A 217 15.18 1.35 3.74
N CYS A 218 14.72 1.52 4.98
CA CYS A 218 15.43 2.36 5.95
C CYS A 218 16.81 1.80 6.32
N LEU A 219 16.95 0.48 6.43
CA LEU A 219 18.26 -0.18 6.62
C LEU A 219 19.20 0.07 5.45
N TYR A 220 18.69 -0.01 4.21
CA TYR A 220 19.46 0.33 3.04
C TYR A 220 20.00 1.76 3.11
N VAL A 221 19.17 2.74 3.42
CA VAL A 221 19.58 4.14 3.53
C VAL A 221 20.60 4.33 4.68
N TYR A 222 20.35 3.68 5.82
CA TYR A 222 21.24 3.70 6.99
C TYR A 222 22.63 3.19 6.69
N VAL A 223 22.75 2.13 5.90
CA VAL A 223 24.05 1.52 5.57
C VAL A 223 24.68 2.16 4.34
N ARG A 224 23.93 2.31 3.24
CA ARG A 224 24.45 2.83 1.98
C ARG A 224 24.75 4.33 2.02
N TRP A 225 23.87 5.12 2.66
CA TRP A 225 23.91 6.58 2.62
C TRP A 225 24.25 7.24 3.96
N GLY A 226 24.34 6.46 5.02
CA GLY A 226 24.53 6.95 6.39
C GLY A 226 25.68 7.94 6.54
N SER A 227 26.87 7.58 6.04
CA SER A 227 28.04 8.44 6.13
C SER A 227 27.99 9.65 5.21
N ALA A 228 27.34 9.55 4.04
CA ALA A 228 27.31 10.61 3.04
C ALA A 228 26.23 11.66 3.34
N TRP A 229 25.09 11.28 3.94
CA TRP A 229 23.91 12.15 4.06
C TRP A 229 23.39 12.30 5.49
N GLY A 230 24.10 11.76 6.47
CA GLY A 230 23.75 11.92 7.89
C GLY A 230 22.64 10.96 8.39
N ALA A 231 22.28 9.95 7.62
CA ALA A 231 21.41 8.84 8.04
C ALA A 231 22.16 7.84 8.95
N THR A 232 22.86 8.36 9.97
CA THR A 232 23.79 7.58 10.80
C THR A 232 23.15 6.93 12.01
N ASP A 233 21.90 7.21 12.28
CA ASP A 233 21.16 6.71 13.44
C ASP A 233 19.74 6.31 13.00
N ILE A 234 19.47 5.01 13.01
CA ILE A 234 18.19 4.44 12.61
C ILE A 234 17.02 4.91 13.51
N THR A 235 17.31 5.27 14.75
CA THR A 235 16.29 5.78 15.70
C THR A 235 15.80 7.19 15.36
N LYS A 236 16.43 7.87 14.40
CA LYS A 236 15.88 9.12 13.85
C LYS A 236 14.57 8.87 13.09
N VAL A 237 14.42 7.69 12.48
CA VAL A 237 13.28 7.36 11.62
C VAL A 237 12.46 6.18 12.13
N PHE A 238 12.97 5.37 13.03
CA PHE A 238 12.25 4.30 13.71
C PHE A 238 12.10 4.55 15.20
N GLN A 239 11.06 4.00 15.80
CA GLN A 239 10.83 4.00 17.23
C GLN A 239 12.03 3.41 17.99
N SER A 240 12.50 2.25 17.55
CA SER A 240 13.69 1.55 18.05
C SER A 240 14.19 0.53 17.03
N VAL A 241 15.40 -0.01 17.26
CA VAL A 241 15.91 -1.17 16.51
C VAL A 241 15.00 -2.39 16.71
N ASP A 242 14.46 -2.58 17.91
CA ASP A 242 13.59 -3.74 18.20
C ASP A 242 12.32 -3.71 17.35
N VAL A 243 11.64 -2.56 17.27
CA VAL A 243 10.44 -2.39 16.44
C VAL A 243 10.77 -2.60 14.95
N LEU A 244 11.94 -2.13 14.49
CA LEU A 244 12.36 -2.35 13.12
C LEU A 244 12.52 -3.84 12.82
N LEU A 245 13.22 -4.57 13.67
CA LEU A 245 13.47 -6.02 13.49
C LEU A 245 12.18 -6.84 13.66
N GLU A 246 11.30 -6.45 14.58
CA GLU A 246 9.98 -7.03 14.74
C GLU A 246 9.14 -6.89 13.44
N TRP A 247 9.18 -5.72 12.81
CA TRP A 247 8.49 -5.47 11.56
C TRP A 247 9.02 -6.33 10.40
N MET A 248 10.32 -6.60 10.37
CA MET A 248 10.91 -7.51 9.38
C MET A 248 10.51 -8.97 9.58
N LEU A 249 10.20 -9.40 10.81
CA LEU A 249 9.64 -10.72 11.09
C LEU A 249 8.16 -10.81 10.74
N LEU A 250 7.42 -9.73 11.00
CA LEU A 250 5.99 -9.66 10.74
C LEU A 250 5.69 -9.66 9.24
N ASP A 251 6.54 -8.99 8.47
CA ASP A 251 6.41 -8.80 7.03
C ASP A 251 7.70 -9.27 6.34
N PRO A 252 7.84 -10.59 6.11
CA PRO A 252 8.99 -11.16 5.43
C PRO A 252 9.06 -10.70 3.97
N VAL A 253 10.25 -10.80 3.37
CA VAL A 253 10.47 -10.47 1.96
C VAL A 253 9.49 -11.24 1.07
N ASP A 254 8.80 -10.54 0.21
CA ASP A 254 7.93 -11.11 -0.80
C ASP A 254 8.59 -11.14 -2.20
N THR A 255 7.93 -11.78 -3.15
CA THR A 255 8.44 -11.86 -4.54
C THR A 255 8.38 -10.52 -5.25
N TRP A 256 7.54 -9.58 -4.80
CA TRP A 256 7.51 -8.21 -5.29
C TRP A 256 8.78 -7.44 -4.94
N GLU A 257 9.19 -7.47 -3.66
CA GLU A 257 10.43 -6.82 -3.24
C GLU A 257 11.65 -7.43 -3.94
N LEU A 258 11.69 -8.76 -4.05
CA LEU A 258 12.78 -9.46 -4.71
C LEU A 258 12.88 -9.09 -6.20
N GLY A 259 11.74 -9.05 -6.89
CA GLY A 259 11.67 -8.61 -8.28
C GLY A 259 12.03 -7.15 -8.46
N ARG A 260 11.57 -6.29 -7.56
CA ARG A 260 11.96 -4.89 -7.55
C ARG A 260 13.46 -4.72 -7.38
N ASN A 261 14.07 -5.52 -6.51
CA ASN A 261 15.52 -5.51 -6.28
C ASN A 261 16.30 -5.85 -7.56
N GLU A 262 15.82 -6.82 -8.36
CA GLU A 262 16.38 -7.16 -9.69
C GLU A 262 16.27 -5.99 -10.66
N VAL A 263 15.08 -5.39 -10.80
CA VAL A 263 14.84 -4.28 -11.72
C VAL A 263 15.68 -3.06 -11.35
N VAL A 264 15.81 -2.76 -10.06
CA VAL A 264 16.64 -1.64 -9.61
C VAL A 264 18.13 -1.93 -9.86
N GLN A 265 18.60 -3.15 -9.67
CA GLN A 265 19.97 -3.56 -10.03
C GLN A 265 20.23 -3.38 -11.54
N ASP A 266 19.30 -3.78 -12.40
CA ASP A 266 19.42 -3.57 -13.85
C ASP A 266 19.58 -2.08 -14.21
N ILE A 267 18.97 -1.19 -13.43
CA ILE A 267 19.01 0.25 -13.67
C ILE A 267 20.21 0.91 -13.00
N GLN A 268 20.47 0.63 -11.73
CA GLN A 268 21.47 1.34 -10.91
C GLN A 268 22.76 0.53 -10.69
N GLY A 269 22.74 -0.77 -10.89
CA GLY A 269 23.87 -1.68 -10.69
C GLY A 269 23.97 -2.25 -9.28
N ASN A 270 23.40 -1.61 -8.26
CA ASN A 270 23.44 -2.06 -6.88
C ASN A 270 22.11 -2.70 -6.42
N ARG A 271 22.16 -3.44 -5.32
CA ARG A 271 21.01 -4.11 -4.69
C ARG A 271 20.76 -3.58 -3.28
N ASN A 272 19.52 -3.70 -2.80
CA ASN A 272 19.24 -3.63 -1.38
C ASN A 272 19.55 -4.99 -0.75
N VAL A 273 20.65 -5.07 -0.04
CA VAL A 273 21.17 -6.31 0.55
C VAL A 273 20.24 -6.89 1.62
N PHE A 274 19.38 -6.07 2.23
CA PHE A 274 18.43 -6.50 3.26
C PHE A 274 17.18 -7.17 2.69
N ILE A 275 17.00 -7.16 1.36
CA ILE A 275 15.99 -7.95 0.65
C ILE A 275 16.54 -9.36 0.39
N ASP A 276 17.77 -9.47 -0.11
CA ASP A 276 18.37 -10.77 -0.44
C ASP A 276 18.75 -11.57 0.82
N TYR A 277 19.32 -10.88 1.80
CA TYR A 277 19.80 -11.41 3.08
C TYR A 277 19.25 -10.59 4.24
N PRO A 278 17.96 -10.71 4.57
CA PRO A 278 17.37 -10.00 5.71
C PRO A 278 18.07 -10.29 7.03
N GLU A 279 18.79 -11.39 7.16
CA GLU A 279 19.65 -11.77 8.29
C GLU A 279 20.65 -10.67 8.65
N TYR A 280 21.18 -9.95 7.68
CA TYR A 280 22.13 -8.88 7.92
C TYR A 280 21.57 -7.77 8.81
N ALA A 281 20.24 -7.60 8.87
CA ALA A 281 19.62 -6.63 9.76
C ALA A 281 19.93 -6.92 11.24
N TRP A 282 19.97 -8.18 11.63
CA TRP A 282 20.36 -8.59 12.99
C TRP A 282 21.86 -8.46 13.20
N LEU A 283 22.64 -8.95 12.24
CA LEU A 283 24.09 -9.00 12.35
C LEU A 283 24.72 -7.61 12.47
N ILE A 284 24.26 -6.61 11.72
CA ILE A 284 24.79 -5.23 11.80
C ILE A 284 24.49 -4.53 13.12
N PHE A 285 23.54 -5.06 13.91
CA PHE A 285 23.26 -4.60 15.26
C PHE A 285 23.85 -5.51 16.34
N GLY A 286 24.68 -6.49 15.97
CA GLY A 286 25.31 -7.45 16.89
C GLY A 286 24.30 -8.38 17.57
N ARG A 287 23.23 -8.74 16.86
CA ARG A 287 22.16 -9.61 17.37
C ARG A 287 22.15 -10.94 16.65
N GLU A 288 21.68 -11.96 17.34
CA GLU A 288 21.45 -13.29 16.75
C GLU A 288 20.28 -13.22 15.76
N VAL A 289 20.44 -13.95 14.64
CA VAL A 289 19.38 -14.12 13.66
C VAL A 289 18.33 -15.09 14.22
N PRO A 290 17.06 -14.71 14.32
CA PRO A 290 16.05 -15.57 14.91
C PRO A 290 15.72 -16.75 13.99
N ALA A 291 15.54 -17.92 14.58
CA ALA A 291 15.26 -19.16 13.83
C ALA A 291 13.93 -19.14 13.04
N ASN A 292 13.02 -18.24 13.39
CA ASN A 292 11.74 -18.05 12.67
C ASN A 292 11.80 -16.99 11.58
N LEU A 293 12.96 -16.43 11.28
CA LEU A 293 13.12 -15.52 10.16
C LEU A 293 12.92 -16.28 8.84
N THR A 294 11.96 -15.86 8.04
CA THR A 294 11.82 -16.35 6.67
C THR A 294 12.69 -15.50 5.75
N SER A 295 13.58 -16.14 5.02
CA SER A 295 14.55 -15.44 4.18
C SER A 295 14.70 -16.12 2.81
N PRO A 296 14.80 -15.34 1.72
CA PRO A 296 15.07 -15.88 0.40
C PRO A 296 16.51 -16.46 0.30
N SER A 297 17.44 -16.07 1.15
CA SER A 297 18.80 -16.64 1.19
C SER A 297 18.80 -18.09 1.67
N GLY A 298 17.86 -18.45 2.54
CA GLY A 298 17.81 -19.75 3.22
C GLY A 298 18.80 -19.87 4.39
N GLU A 299 19.62 -18.87 4.66
CA GLU A 299 20.67 -18.92 5.70
C GLU A 299 20.09 -18.99 7.12
N ALA A 300 18.98 -18.32 7.37
CA ALA A 300 18.26 -18.40 8.66
C ALA A 300 17.87 -19.84 9.02
N SER A 301 17.54 -20.66 8.01
CA SER A 301 17.11 -22.05 8.20
C SER A 301 18.26 -23.00 8.56
N ASN A 302 19.50 -22.63 8.28
CA ASN A 302 20.67 -23.47 8.42
C ASN A 302 21.26 -23.44 9.84
N GLY A 303 20.68 -22.66 10.75
CA GLY A 303 21.14 -22.58 12.15
C GLY A 303 22.58 -22.11 12.29
N ASN A 304 23.13 -21.45 11.27
CA ASN A 304 24.47 -20.92 11.30
C ASN A 304 24.48 -19.67 12.17
N GLN A 305 24.66 -19.87 13.45
CA GLN A 305 24.85 -18.82 14.43
C GLN A 305 26.16 -18.13 14.11
N GLY A 306 26.09 -16.91 13.62
CA GLY A 306 27.21 -16.02 13.52
C GLY A 306 27.94 -16.01 14.86
N SER A 307 29.16 -16.54 14.86
CA SER A 307 30.04 -16.62 15.99
C SER A 307 30.46 -15.22 16.43
N GLY A 308 29.63 -14.58 17.25
CA GLY A 308 30.10 -13.47 18.09
C GLY A 308 31.10 -14.02 19.08
N ASP A 309 32.34 -13.52 19.04
CA ASP A 309 33.47 -13.71 19.94
C ASP A 309 33.36 -14.89 20.94
N GLY A 310 33.99 -15.98 20.60
CA GLY A 310 33.84 -17.32 21.16
C GLY A 310 34.30 -17.53 22.61
N THR A 311 33.77 -16.83 23.58
CA THR A 311 34.06 -17.09 25.01
C THR A 311 32.82 -17.09 25.92
N HIS A 312 31.62 -16.92 25.38
CA HIS A 312 30.42 -16.73 26.21
C HIS A 312 29.29 -17.67 25.80
N THR A 313 28.87 -18.54 26.72
CA THR A 313 27.61 -19.26 26.59
C THR A 313 26.47 -18.31 26.97
N HIS A 314 25.59 -18.02 26.03
CA HIS A 314 24.45 -17.12 26.28
C HIS A 314 23.52 -17.68 27.36
N SER A 315 23.26 -16.88 28.38
CA SER A 315 22.23 -17.12 29.38
C SER A 315 21.21 -16.02 29.28
N TYR A 316 20.06 -16.35 28.73
CA TYR A 316 19.00 -15.38 28.48
C TYR A 316 18.07 -15.21 29.68
N THR A 317 17.83 -13.97 30.07
CA THR A 317 16.69 -13.59 30.91
C THR A 317 15.57 -13.11 29.99
N SER A 318 14.33 -13.51 30.28
CA SER A 318 13.21 -13.15 29.42
C SER A 318 12.18 -12.32 30.14
N SER A 319 11.55 -11.41 29.41
CA SER A 319 10.38 -10.65 29.85
C SER A 319 9.37 -10.52 28.73
N VAL A 320 8.08 -10.48 29.07
CA VAL A 320 7.05 -10.19 28.09
C VAL A 320 7.04 -8.67 27.85
N THR A 321 7.53 -8.26 26.69
CA THR A 321 7.63 -6.85 26.30
C THR A 321 6.34 -6.32 25.69
N THR A 322 5.57 -7.20 25.05
CA THR A 322 4.22 -6.89 24.57
C THR A 322 3.26 -7.94 25.11
N GLN A 323 2.28 -7.52 25.91
CA GLN A 323 1.30 -8.44 26.47
C GLN A 323 0.34 -8.94 25.39
N PRO A 324 0.10 -10.26 25.28
CA PRO A 324 -0.91 -10.79 24.36
C PRO A 324 -2.31 -10.40 24.83
N SER A 325 -3.15 -10.07 23.87
CA SER A 325 -4.59 -9.93 24.07
C SER A 325 -5.34 -11.14 23.50
N CYS A 326 -6.63 -11.17 23.61
CA CYS A 326 -7.43 -12.19 22.92
C CYS A 326 -7.58 -11.92 21.40
N THR A 327 -7.18 -10.75 20.92
CA THR A 327 -7.22 -10.36 19.50
C THR A 327 -5.85 -10.27 18.85
N SER A 328 -4.80 -10.11 19.66
CA SER A 328 -3.41 -9.95 19.16
C SER A 328 -2.45 -10.83 19.95
N THR A 329 -1.42 -11.34 19.28
CA THR A 329 -0.28 -12.02 19.91
C THR A 329 0.54 -11.03 20.73
N GLY A 330 1.27 -11.54 21.72
CA GLY A 330 2.26 -10.78 22.49
C GLY A 330 3.67 -11.08 22.02
N VAL A 331 4.63 -10.37 22.61
CA VAL A 331 6.06 -10.56 22.36
C VAL A 331 6.77 -10.80 23.70
N LYS A 332 7.56 -11.85 23.76
CA LYS A 332 8.47 -12.16 24.85
C LYS A 332 9.90 -11.95 24.34
N THR A 333 10.61 -11.05 24.99
CA THR A 333 12.00 -10.73 24.64
C THR A 333 12.96 -11.46 25.59
N TYR A 334 13.96 -12.08 25.03
CA TYR A 334 15.04 -12.74 25.71
C TYR A 334 16.31 -11.90 25.57
N VAL A 335 16.96 -11.57 26.66
CA VAL A 335 18.16 -10.72 26.69
C VAL A 335 19.27 -11.43 27.45
N CYS A 336 20.45 -11.52 26.84
CA CYS A 336 21.68 -11.95 27.50
C CYS A 336 22.43 -10.73 28.05
N SER A 337 23.21 -10.95 29.13
CA SER A 337 24.05 -9.89 29.71
C SER A 337 25.07 -9.27 28.75
N CYS A 338 25.41 -9.98 27.65
CA CYS A 338 26.28 -9.46 26.58
C CYS A 338 25.54 -8.51 25.60
N GLY A 339 24.21 -8.32 25.74
CA GLY A 339 23.40 -7.53 24.83
C GLY A 339 22.73 -8.33 23.71
N ALA A 340 23.06 -9.60 23.51
CA ALA A 340 22.37 -10.48 22.58
C ALA A 340 20.92 -10.64 23.03
N SER A 341 19.97 -10.55 22.09
CA SER A 341 18.56 -10.69 22.39
C SER A 341 17.82 -11.32 21.22
N TYR A 342 16.75 -12.05 21.53
CA TYR A 342 15.79 -12.53 20.55
C TYR A 342 14.36 -12.43 21.09
N ILE A 343 13.39 -12.55 20.23
CA ILE A 343 11.97 -12.48 20.58
C ILE A 343 11.28 -13.81 20.30
N GLU A 344 10.26 -14.09 21.09
CA GLU A 344 9.33 -15.19 20.91
C GLU A 344 7.91 -14.64 20.90
N THR A 345 7.11 -15.09 19.94
CA THR A 345 5.70 -14.74 19.88
C THR A 345 4.96 -15.42 21.03
N VAL A 346 4.23 -14.66 21.82
CA VAL A 346 3.33 -15.18 22.85
C VAL A 346 1.96 -15.29 22.23
N GLU A 347 1.40 -16.50 22.25
CA GLU A 347 0.09 -16.79 21.70
C GLU A 347 -0.99 -15.87 22.28
N LYS A 348 -2.02 -15.61 21.46
CA LYS A 348 -3.20 -14.86 21.89
C LYS A 348 -3.81 -15.51 23.13
N LYS A 349 -4.30 -14.69 24.04
CA LYS A 349 -5.08 -15.18 25.18
C LYS A 349 -6.41 -15.75 24.68
N ASN A 350 -6.86 -16.80 25.32
CA ASN A 350 -8.21 -17.29 25.10
C ASN A 350 -9.24 -16.23 25.50
N HIS A 351 -10.35 -16.20 24.77
CA HIS A 351 -11.46 -15.35 25.15
C HIS A 351 -12.08 -15.84 26.47
N THR A 352 -12.37 -14.91 27.38
CA THR A 352 -13.14 -15.17 28.60
C THR A 352 -14.51 -14.53 28.41
N TYR A 353 -15.53 -15.36 28.31
CA TYR A 353 -16.89 -14.92 28.04
C TYR A 353 -17.70 -14.80 29.34
N VAL A 354 -18.47 -13.72 29.43
CA VAL A 354 -19.52 -13.51 30.42
C VAL A 354 -20.78 -13.14 29.65
N ASP A 355 -21.87 -13.85 29.87
CA ASP A 355 -23.13 -13.69 29.12
C ASP A 355 -22.94 -13.74 27.59
N GLY A 356 -22.03 -14.60 27.11
CA GLY A 356 -21.72 -14.79 25.68
C GLY A 356 -20.86 -13.70 25.05
N ILE A 357 -20.40 -12.72 25.81
CA ILE A 357 -19.55 -11.62 25.33
C ILE A 357 -18.17 -11.70 26.00
N CYS A 358 -17.11 -11.63 25.20
CA CYS A 358 -15.76 -11.58 25.73
C CYS A 358 -15.53 -10.28 26.51
N THR A 359 -15.12 -10.40 27.77
CA THR A 359 -14.91 -9.26 28.67
C THR A 359 -13.76 -8.35 28.28
N ALA A 360 -12.84 -8.85 27.43
CA ALA A 360 -11.64 -8.10 27.01
C ALA A 360 -11.79 -7.42 25.65
N CYS A 361 -12.51 -8.02 24.69
CA CYS A 361 -12.59 -7.49 23.31
C CYS A 361 -14.02 -7.33 22.78
N GLY A 362 -15.04 -7.74 23.54
CA GLY A 362 -16.43 -7.65 23.10
C GLY A 362 -16.89 -8.68 22.07
N ALA A 363 -16.01 -9.62 21.67
CA ALA A 363 -16.40 -10.67 20.73
C ALA A 363 -17.45 -11.61 21.35
N SER A 364 -18.45 -12.03 20.56
CA SER A 364 -19.44 -13.03 20.97
C SER A 364 -18.88 -14.45 20.82
N ASP A 365 -19.21 -15.34 21.74
CA ASP A 365 -18.91 -16.78 21.66
C ASP A 365 -19.92 -17.55 20.81
N GLY A 366 -20.94 -16.87 20.28
CA GLY A 366 -22.04 -17.47 19.54
C GLY A 366 -23.12 -18.14 20.42
N SER A 367 -22.98 -18.10 21.75
CA SER A 367 -23.96 -18.70 22.67
C SER A 367 -25.14 -17.76 22.96
N THR A 368 -24.98 -16.45 22.75
CA THR A 368 -26.13 -15.55 22.73
C THR A 368 -26.94 -15.83 21.46
N PRO A 369 -28.28 -15.94 21.53
CA PRO A 369 -29.06 -16.12 20.32
C PRO A 369 -28.73 -15.00 19.37
N ALA A 370 -28.19 -15.38 18.19
CA ALA A 370 -27.81 -14.44 17.18
C ALA A 370 -28.96 -13.46 16.96
N CYS A 371 -28.67 -12.18 17.01
CA CYS A 371 -29.66 -11.15 16.73
C CYS A 371 -30.31 -11.48 15.38
N LYS A 372 -31.61 -11.67 15.36
CA LYS A 372 -32.33 -12.03 14.12
C LYS A 372 -32.38 -10.89 13.10
N HIS A 373 -31.81 -9.73 13.46
CA HIS A 373 -31.76 -8.53 12.63
C HIS A 373 -33.13 -8.12 12.04
N GLU A 374 -34.21 -8.36 12.80
CA GLU A 374 -35.60 -8.13 12.35
C GLU A 374 -35.91 -6.66 12.12
N THR A 375 -35.20 -5.76 12.80
CA THR A 375 -35.39 -4.30 12.67
C THR A 375 -34.11 -3.66 12.18
N THR A 376 -34.20 -2.90 11.09
CA THR A 376 -33.03 -2.28 10.46
C THR A 376 -33.16 -0.77 10.39
N VAL A 377 -32.02 -0.09 10.39
CA VAL A 377 -31.90 1.36 10.13
C VAL A 377 -30.88 1.59 9.01
N ILE A 378 -31.18 2.56 8.18
CA ILE A 378 -30.28 2.99 7.11
C ILE A 378 -29.50 4.21 7.61
N LYS A 379 -28.18 4.18 7.51
CA LYS A 379 -27.29 5.30 7.82
C LYS A 379 -26.56 5.76 6.59
N ASP A 380 -26.08 7.00 6.61
CA ASP A 380 -25.22 7.59 5.58
C ASP A 380 -25.85 7.63 4.17
N LYS A 381 -27.18 7.65 4.09
CA LYS A 381 -27.90 7.79 2.82
C LYS A 381 -27.69 9.21 2.26
N VAL A 382 -27.24 9.27 1.01
CA VAL A 382 -27.05 10.51 0.26
C VAL A 382 -27.87 10.45 -1.02
N THR A 383 -28.64 11.48 -1.29
CA THR A 383 -29.41 11.57 -2.55
C THR A 383 -28.47 12.01 -3.68
N ALA A 384 -28.52 11.32 -4.81
CA ALA A 384 -27.81 11.78 -6.01
C ALA A 384 -28.44 13.06 -6.55
N ASP A 385 -27.61 13.95 -7.06
CA ASP A 385 -28.05 15.12 -7.81
C ASP A 385 -27.49 15.06 -9.26
N CYS A 386 -27.58 16.17 -9.97
CA CYS A 386 -27.09 16.22 -11.35
C CYS A 386 -25.55 16.21 -11.47
N HIS A 387 -24.82 16.40 -10.40
CA HIS A 387 -23.36 16.47 -10.39
C HIS A 387 -22.74 15.42 -9.47
N ASN A 388 -23.34 15.21 -8.31
CA ASN A 388 -22.79 14.32 -7.30
C ASN A 388 -23.53 12.99 -7.28
N ASN A 389 -22.74 11.92 -7.14
CA ASN A 389 -23.30 10.62 -6.86
C ASN A 389 -23.97 10.60 -5.49
N GLY A 390 -25.07 9.90 -5.41
CA GLY A 390 -25.70 9.55 -4.15
C GLY A 390 -25.19 8.23 -3.59
N TYR A 391 -25.74 7.85 -2.46
CA TYR A 391 -25.48 6.59 -1.79
C TYR A 391 -26.77 6.04 -1.18
N THR A 392 -27.05 4.76 -1.36
CA THR A 392 -28.26 4.14 -0.81
C THR A 392 -28.27 4.08 0.71
N GLY A 393 -27.11 4.24 1.33
CA GLY A 393 -26.87 4.11 2.75
C GLY A 393 -26.60 2.66 3.17
N ASP A 394 -25.88 2.52 4.27
CA ASP A 394 -25.58 1.25 4.88
C ASP A 394 -26.76 0.82 5.78
N VAL A 395 -27.06 -0.48 5.79
CA VAL A 395 -28.11 -1.05 6.60
C VAL A 395 -27.52 -1.64 7.88
N TYR A 396 -27.99 -1.19 9.02
CA TYR A 396 -27.58 -1.66 10.33
C TYR A 396 -28.78 -2.28 11.08
N CYS A 397 -28.51 -3.25 11.92
CA CYS A 397 -29.51 -3.72 12.87
C CYS A 397 -29.79 -2.64 13.92
N ALA A 398 -31.06 -2.33 14.13
CA ALA A 398 -31.46 -1.35 15.16
C ALA A 398 -31.23 -1.86 16.58
N SER A 399 -31.21 -3.19 16.77
CA SER A 399 -31.12 -3.82 18.09
C SER A 399 -29.68 -4.08 18.55
N CYS A 400 -28.79 -4.57 17.64
CA CYS A 400 -27.39 -4.91 17.99
C CYS A 400 -26.37 -3.92 17.41
N GLY A 401 -26.77 -3.08 16.45
CA GLY A 401 -25.86 -2.14 15.81
C GLY A 401 -25.01 -2.73 14.68
N ASP A 402 -25.09 -4.02 14.42
CA ASP A 402 -24.28 -4.68 13.38
C ASP A 402 -24.65 -4.18 12.00
N LYS A 403 -23.65 -3.98 11.16
CA LYS A 403 -23.84 -3.66 9.75
C LYS A 403 -24.25 -4.91 8.98
N ILE A 404 -25.44 -4.88 8.42
CA ILE A 404 -26.04 -6.01 7.69
C ILE A 404 -25.64 -6.00 6.23
N THR A 405 -25.73 -4.83 5.59
CA THR A 405 -25.31 -4.66 4.20
C THR A 405 -24.71 -3.28 3.99
N THR A 406 -23.76 -3.24 3.07
CA THR A 406 -23.20 -1.98 2.54
C THR A 406 -24.11 -1.47 1.42
N GLY A 407 -24.37 -0.19 1.42
CA GLY A 407 -25.11 0.48 0.36
C GLY A 407 -24.38 0.45 -0.98
N SER A 408 -25.02 0.99 -1.98
CA SER A 408 -24.48 1.13 -3.32
C SER A 408 -24.47 2.60 -3.73
N VAL A 409 -23.52 2.95 -4.58
CA VAL A 409 -23.47 4.28 -5.19
C VAL A 409 -24.67 4.43 -6.12
N ILE A 410 -25.36 5.56 -6.00
CA ILE A 410 -26.39 6.00 -6.93
C ILE A 410 -25.70 6.98 -7.90
N PRO A 411 -25.54 6.63 -9.17
CA PRO A 411 -24.90 7.54 -10.12
C PRO A 411 -25.59 8.90 -10.16
N SER A 412 -24.80 9.96 -10.34
CA SER A 412 -25.35 11.29 -10.66
C SER A 412 -26.19 11.22 -11.91
N THR A 413 -27.23 12.02 -11.97
CA THR A 413 -28.16 12.01 -13.12
C THR A 413 -27.53 12.60 -14.37
N ASN A 414 -26.49 13.43 -14.23
CA ASN A 414 -25.91 14.28 -15.30
C ASN A 414 -26.96 15.11 -16.07
N ALA A 415 -28.17 15.19 -15.54
CA ALA A 415 -29.28 15.91 -16.12
C ALA A 415 -29.45 17.25 -15.39
N HIS A 416 -28.84 18.28 -15.95
CA HIS A 416 -28.91 19.61 -15.38
C HIS A 416 -30.23 20.31 -15.78
N THR A 417 -30.89 20.89 -14.80
CA THR A 417 -32.01 21.80 -15.02
C THR A 417 -31.51 23.23 -14.85
N TYR A 418 -31.38 23.92 -15.95
CA TYR A 418 -30.88 25.28 -15.94
C TYR A 418 -32.00 26.28 -15.72
N GLY A 419 -31.69 27.34 -14.99
CA GLY A 419 -32.51 28.54 -14.89
C GLY A 419 -32.50 29.37 -16.18
N ASP A 420 -33.03 30.59 -16.09
CA ASP A 420 -33.05 31.54 -17.19
C ASP A 420 -31.63 32.03 -17.54
N TRP A 421 -31.47 32.55 -18.74
CA TRP A 421 -30.26 33.22 -19.16
C TRP A 421 -30.12 34.58 -18.47
N GLU A 422 -28.92 34.88 -17.99
CA GLU A 422 -28.55 36.14 -17.36
C GLU A 422 -27.34 36.75 -18.08
N LEU A 423 -27.24 38.07 -18.13
CA LEU A 423 -26.08 38.76 -18.67
C LEU A 423 -25.06 38.99 -17.55
N ILE A 424 -23.90 38.33 -17.63
CA ILE A 424 -22.84 38.42 -16.66
C ILE A 424 -21.51 38.74 -17.38
N ASP A 425 -20.89 39.87 -17.03
CA ASP A 425 -19.62 40.32 -17.61
C ASP A 425 -19.59 40.32 -19.15
N GLY A 426 -20.71 40.66 -19.79
CA GLY A 426 -20.82 40.73 -21.24
C GLY A 426 -21.06 39.40 -21.96
N ASN A 427 -21.23 38.32 -21.22
CA ASN A 427 -21.64 37.01 -21.74
C ASN A 427 -23.00 36.61 -21.18
N TYR A 428 -23.75 35.82 -21.93
CA TYR A 428 -24.98 35.23 -21.42
C TYR A 428 -24.69 33.89 -20.77
N GLU A 429 -25.10 33.77 -19.50
CA GLU A 429 -24.91 32.58 -18.70
C GLU A 429 -26.22 32.07 -18.13
N LYS A 430 -26.35 30.77 -17.97
CA LYS A 430 -27.40 30.14 -17.17
C LYS A 430 -26.82 29.12 -16.26
N HIS A 431 -27.33 29.04 -15.06
CA HIS A 431 -26.82 28.15 -14.01
C HIS A 431 -27.80 27.01 -13.72
N CYS A 432 -27.27 25.84 -13.50
CA CYS A 432 -28.07 24.72 -12.99
C CYS A 432 -28.63 25.08 -11.61
N THR A 433 -29.92 24.99 -11.43
CA THR A 433 -30.63 25.35 -10.20
C THR A 433 -30.27 24.46 -9.01
N THR A 434 -29.65 23.29 -9.26
CA THR A 434 -29.30 22.32 -8.25
C THR A 434 -27.82 22.36 -7.89
N CYS A 435 -26.89 22.38 -8.88
CA CYS A 435 -25.45 22.24 -8.64
C CYS A 435 -24.64 23.50 -8.97
N GLY A 436 -25.30 24.55 -9.54
CA GLY A 436 -24.61 25.78 -9.93
C GLY A 436 -23.75 25.69 -11.20
N ALA A 437 -23.65 24.54 -11.84
CA ALA A 437 -22.90 24.39 -13.09
C ALA A 437 -23.42 25.39 -14.13
N SER A 438 -22.54 26.16 -14.76
CA SER A 438 -22.88 27.17 -15.71
C SER A 438 -22.72 26.73 -17.16
N VAL A 439 -23.53 27.28 -18.02
CA VAL A 439 -23.38 27.25 -19.48
C VAL A 439 -23.29 28.69 -19.94
N THR A 440 -22.18 29.03 -20.60
CA THR A 440 -21.93 30.38 -21.12
C THR A 440 -22.05 30.39 -22.64
N LEU A 441 -22.73 31.34 -23.18
CA LEU A 441 -22.85 31.57 -24.62
C LEU A 441 -22.58 33.05 -24.95
N ASN A 442 -21.81 33.26 -26.00
CA ASN A 442 -21.65 34.56 -26.61
C ASN A 442 -22.62 34.66 -27.80
N PHE A 443 -23.72 35.38 -27.64
CA PHE A 443 -24.76 35.48 -28.65
C PHE A 443 -24.27 36.22 -29.89
N ASP A 444 -23.38 37.18 -29.75
CA ASP A 444 -22.84 37.92 -30.92
C ASP A 444 -22.09 36.98 -31.86
N SER A 445 -21.29 36.08 -31.27
CA SER A 445 -20.58 35.05 -32.04
C SER A 445 -21.50 34.00 -32.64
N LEU A 446 -22.55 33.62 -31.89
CA LEU A 446 -23.56 32.63 -32.33
C LEU A 446 -24.40 33.15 -33.50
N LEU A 447 -24.75 34.43 -33.47
CA LEU A 447 -25.59 35.06 -34.45
C LEU A 447 -24.82 35.75 -35.60
N ALA A 448 -23.48 35.63 -35.57
CA ALA A 448 -22.61 36.23 -36.61
C ALA A 448 -22.92 35.63 -37.99
N GLY A 449 -23.15 36.52 -38.96
CA GLY A 449 -23.50 36.12 -40.33
C GLY A 449 -24.97 35.81 -40.59
N ILE A 450 -25.83 35.89 -39.59
CA ILE A 450 -27.27 35.74 -39.74
C ILE A 450 -27.89 37.13 -39.93
N GLU A 451 -28.44 37.40 -41.11
CA GLU A 451 -29.00 38.71 -41.44
C GLU A 451 -30.48 38.88 -40.98
N SER A 452 -31.23 37.79 -40.99
CA SER A 452 -32.66 37.79 -40.67
C SER A 452 -32.94 37.82 -39.17
N ASP A 453 -33.60 38.88 -38.68
CA ASP A 453 -34.04 38.92 -37.28
C ASP A 453 -34.98 37.77 -36.90
N ALA A 454 -35.81 37.30 -37.81
CA ALA A 454 -36.71 36.18 -37.59
C ALA A 454 -35.93 34.87 -37.34
N GLU A 455 -34.81 34.68 -38.05
CA GLU A 455 -33.92 33.53 -37.90
C GLU A 455 -33.15 33.61 -36.58
N LYS A 456 -32.64 34.81 -36.23
CA LYS A 456 -31.97 35.06 -34.93
C LYS A 456 -32.92 34.75 -33.77
N ILE A 457 -34.17 35.26 -33.84
CA ILE A 457 -35.21 34.99 -32.82
C ILE A 457 -35.46 33.50 -32.69
N LEU A 458 -35.60 32.78 -33.80
CA LEU A 458 -35.84 31.32 -33.76
C LEU A 458 -34.71 30.55 -33.10
N ILE A 459 -33.44 30.92 -33.37
CA ILE A 459 -32.27 30.29 -32.74
C ILE A 459 -32.30 30.56 -31.25
N LEU A 460 -32.50 31.81 -30.82
CA LEU A 460 -32.51 32.17 -29.40
C LEU A 460 -33.65 31.50 -28.64
N LEU A 461 -34.85 31.43 -29.22
CA LEU A 461 -35.99 30.71 -28.65
C LEU A 461 -35.70 29.21 -28.51
N THR A 462 -35.02 28.59 -29.49
CA THR A 462 -34.66 27.19 -29.46
C THR A 462 -33.66 26.88 -28.31
N LEU A 463 -32.82 27.87 -27.95
CA LEU A 463 -31.91 27.78 -26.80
C LEU A 463 -32.57 28.09 -25.45
N GLY A 464 -33.85 28.41 -25.47
CA GLY A 464 -34.64 28.75 -24.26
C GLY A 464 -34.33 30.15 -23.73
N VAL A 465 -33.91 31.07 -24.58
CA VAL A 465 -33.70 32.48 -24.20
C VAL A 465 -35.05 33.16 -24.05
N ASN A 466 -35.24 33.90 -22.98
CA ASN A 466 -36.49 34.62 -22.75
C ASN A 466 -36.65 35.86 -23.66
N GLU A 467 -37.88 36.35 -23.83
CA GLU A 467 -38.21 37.42 -24.77
C GLU A 467 -37.45 38.72 -24.47
N SER A 468 -37.26 39.08 -23.20
CA SER A 468 -36.56 40.33 -22.83
C SER A 468 -35.10 40.32 -23.28
N ILE A 469 -34.40 39.19 -23.11
CA ILE A 469 -33.02 39.01 -23.55
C ILE A 469 -32.95 39.01 -25.08
N ILE A 470 -33.90 38.39 -25.76
CA ILE A 470 -33.96 38.39 -27.23
C ILE A 470 -34.11 39.83 -27.77
N LEU A 471 -34.99 40.64 -27.19
CA LEU A 471 -35.19 42.03 -27.58
C LEU A 471 -33.92 42.85 -27.32
N ASP A 472 -33.28 42.70 -26.17
CA ASP A 472 -32.05 43.39 -25.82
C ASP A 472 -30.90 43.01 -26.79
N THR A 473 -30.74 41.72 -27.09
CA THR A 473 -29.73 41.20 -28.04
C THR A 473 -29.91 41.75 -29.44
N LEU A 474 -31.15 42.02 -29.88
CA LEU A 474 -31.49 42.58 -31.19
C LEU A 474 -31.56 44.10 -31.21
N GLY A 475 -31.36 44.76 -30.07
CA GLY A 475 -31.42 46.22 -29.92
C GLY A 475 -32.83 46.79 -30.11
N LYS A 476 -33.87 46.07 -29.68
CA LYS A 476 -35.27 46.43 -29.88
C LYS A 476 -36.01 46.66 -28.57
#